data_3d978d0bc6900eb8776c7d5e65ba9568
#
_entry.id   3d978d0bc6900eb8776c7d5e65ba9568
#
_cell.length_a   1.000
_cell.length_b   1.000
_cell.length_c   1.000
_cell.angle_alpha   90.00
_cell.angle_beta   90.00
_cell.angle_gamma   90.00
#
_symmetry.space_group_name_H-M   'P 1'
#
loop_
_entity.id
_entity.type
_entity.pdbx_description
1 polymer ?
#
loop_
_entity_poly.entity_id
_entity_poly.type
_entity_poly.pdbx_seq_one_letter_code
_entity_poly.pdbx_strand_id
1 'polypeptide(L)'
;MNRPSFRRLTFILSLIALLFGSQTTCAATGVTVVTEELPPYNMTVDGKLTGMGTEVVQAVLDEVGEAAHIQSMPWARAYDIALNSENVLIYSIARTPQREALFKWVGVIAPTRWYLFSLPGTQFNLKSLDDARQYQIATVKEDVGEQYLIDKGFAIGRNLQSSNKYEHNYEKLKAGRVDLWISNELNAHYLVRHASGNPDETAVPQLSLDDLGGANGLCMAFSRSTPDEVVERFRQALARVRADGRYDAIATRWLK
;
A
#
# COMPACT_ATOMS: atom_id res chain seq x y z
N MET A 1 -70.87 -5.70 53.55
CA MET A 1 -70.66 -6.06 52.11
C MET A 1 -69.93 -4.90 51.42
N ASN A 2 -68.64 -4.92 51.48
CA ASN A 2 -67.80 -3.88 50.82
C ASN A 2 -66.89 -4.53 49.78
N ARG A 3 -67.03 -4.14 48.54
CA ARG A 3 -66.12 -4.51 47.41
C ARG A 3 -64.95 -3.55 47.37
N PRO A 4 -63.69 -3.96 47.39
CA PRO A 4 -62.58 -3.08 47.13
C PRO A 4 -62.30 -2.98 45.62
N SER A 5 -61.96 -1.75 45.17
CA SER A 5 -61.79 -1.27 43.85
C SER A 5 -60.50 -1.80 43.18
N PHE A 6 -60.69 -2.43 42.05
CA PHE A 6 -59.66 -2.93 41.10
C PHE A 6 -59.08 -1.83 40.20
N ARG A 7 -58.70 -0.68 40.71
CA ARG A 7 -58.34 0.47 39.84
C ARG A 7 -56.93 1.01 40.00
N ARG A 8 -56.02 0.33 40.71
CA ARG A 8 -54.63 0.84 40.92
C ARG A 8 -53.50 -0.03 40.41
N LEU A 9 -53.75 -1.11 39.67
CA LEU A 9 -52.69 -2.03 39.21
C LEU A 9 -52.33 -1.90 37.72
N THR A 10 -53.01 -1.05 36.97
CA THR A 10 -52.81 -0.93 35.50
C THR A 10 -51.87 0.21 35.11
N PHE A 11 -51.38 1.03 36.03
CA PHE A 11 -50.52 2.20 35.71
C PHE A 11 -49.00 1.96 35.92
N ILE A 12 -48.59 0.86 36.50
CA ILE A 12 -47.16 0.56 36.78
C ILE A 12 -46.50 -0.27 35.65
N LEU A 13 -47.28 -0.98 34.81
CA LEU A 13 -46.70 -1.77 33.69
C LEU A 13 -46.37 -0.97 32.46
N SER A 14 -46.84 0.29 32.31
CA SER A 14 -46.57 1.10 31.08
C SER A 14 -45.30 1.95 31.13
N LEU A 15 -44.57 1.99 32.25
CA LEU A 15 -43.38 2.84 32.40
C LEU A 15 -42.05 2.07 32.26
N ILE A 16 -42.08 0.73 32.11
CA ILE A 16 -40.86 -0.07 31.96
C ILE A 16 -40.54 -0.33 30.50
N ALA A 17 -41.41 -0.03 29.54
CA ALA A 17 -41.22 -0.28 28.11
C ALA A 17 -40.44 0.81 27.36
N LEU A 18 -40.00 1.90 28.03
CA LEU A 18 -39.32 3.05 27.39
C LEU A 18 -37.81 3.14 27.64
N LEU A 19 -37.20 2.14 28.27
CA LEU A 19 -35.75 2.07 28.55
C LEU A 19 -34.98 1.06 27.70
N PHE A 20 -35.60 0.46 26.69
CA PHE A 20 -34.82 -0.17 25.60
C PHE A 20 -34.33 0.93 24.69
N GLY A 21 -33.33 1.69 25.15
CA GLY A 21 -32.53 2.55 24.35
C GLY A 21 -31.99 1.73 23.16
N SER A 22 -32.30 2.18 21.97
CA SER A 22 -31.72 1.67 20.73
C SER A 22 -30.20 1.67 20.90
N GLN A 23 -29.65 0.53 21.30
CA GLN A 23 -28.24 0.27 21.09
C GLN A 23 -28.09 0.20 19.58
N THR A 24 -27.72 1.32 18.97
CA THR A 24 -27.15 1.34 17.65
C THR A 24 -25.90 0.45 17.75
N THR A 25 -26.07 -0.83 17.44
CA THR A 25 -24.96 -1.72 17.13
C THR A 25 -24.28 -1.04 15.95
N CYS A 26 -23.24 -0.27 16.24
CA CYS A 26 -22.27 0.08 15.24
C CYS A 26 -21.73 -1.26 14.74
N ALA A 27 -22.27 -1.77 13.63
CA ALA A 27 -21.70 -2.89 12.94
C ALA A 27 -20.27 -2.44 12.68
N ALA A 28 -19.30 -3.08 13.33
CA ALA A 28 -17.91 -2.91 13.01
C ALA A 28 -17.81 -3.29 11.51
N THR A 29 -17.80 -2.30 10.65
CA THR A 29 -17.49 -2.48 9.24
C THR A 29 -16.02 -2.83 9.20
N GLY A 30 -15.72 -4.14 9.32
CA GLY A 30 -14.37 -4.63 9.36
C GLY A 30 -13.59 -4.09 8.15
N VAL A 31 -12.46 -3.47 8.43
CA VAL A 31 -11.56 -2.99 7.37
C VAL A 31 -10.83 -4.18 6.78
N THR A 32 -10.94 -4.37 5.48
CA THR A 32 -10.10 -5.30 4.72
C THR A 32 -8.78 -4.61 4.40
N VAL A 33 -7.64 -5.21 4.77
CA VAL A 33 -6.32 -4.63 4.50
C VAL A 33 -5.59 -5.46 3.45
N VAL A 34 -5.18 -4.82 2.36
CA VAL A 34 -4.51 -5.48 1.22
C VAL A 34 -3.19 -4.80 0.87
N THR A 35 -2.25 -5.61 0.39
CA THR A 35 -0.96 -5.17 -0.12
C THR A 35 -0.38 -6.21 -1.09
N GLU A 36 0.86 -6.00 -1.50
CA GLU A 36 1.65 -6.91 -2.32
C GLU A 36 2.95 -7.31 -1.63
N GLU A 37 3.73 -8.20 -2.26
CA GLU A 37 5.15 -8.42 -1.92
C GLU A 37 6.00 -7.34 -2.60
N LEU A 38 6.45 -6.35 -1.82
CA LEU A 38 7.32 -5.24 -2.22
C LEU A 38 8.43 -5.05 -1.17
N PRO A 39 9.41 -5.96 -1.09
CA PRO A 39 10.48 -5.84 -0.10
C PRO A 39 11.33 -4.57 -0.32
N PRO A 40 11.82 -3.92 0.73
CA PRO A 40 11.64 -4.20 2.15
C PRO A 40 10.43 -3.51 2.78
N TYR A 41 9.50 -2.96 2.00
CA TYR A 41 8.31 -2.25 2.50
C TYR A 41 7.27 -3.21 3.08
N ASN A 42 6.98 -4.26 2.35
CA ASN A 42 6.04 -5.33 2.71
C ASN A 42 6.54 -6.63 2.08
N MET A 43 6.76 -7.63 2.92
CA MET A 43 7.31 -8.92 2.50
C MET A 43 6.98 -10.01 3.52
N THR A 44 6.89 -11.23 3.05
CA THR A 44 6.69 -12.40 3.91
C THR A 44 8.04 -13.04 4.25
N VAL A 45 8.35 -13.08 5.55
CA VAL A 45 9.52 -13.76 6.10
C VAL A 45 9.03 -14.83 7.08
N ASP A 46 9.42 -16.08 6.89
CA ASP A 46 9.02 -17.22 7.72
C ASP A 46 7.49 -17.31 7.92
N GLY A 47 6.73 -17.04 6.86
CA GLY A 47 5.27 -17.07 6.86
C GLY A 47 4.60 -15.88 7.54
N LYS A 48 5.36 -14.90 8.01
CA LYS A 48 4.85 -13.67 8.64
C LYS A 48 5.09 -12.46 7.74
N LEU A 49 4.02 -11.71 7.48
CA LEU A 49 4.12 -10.45 6.75
C LEU A 49 4.79 -9.37 7.64
N THR A 50 5.82 -8.73 7.12
CA THR A 50 6.65 -7.72 7.79
C THR A 50 7.14 -6.68 6.78
N GLY A 51 8.03 -5.79 7.18
CA GLY A 51 8.58 -4.71 6.35
C GLY A 51 8.17 -3.34 6.86
N MET A 52 8.87 -2.31 6.41
CA MET A 52 8.66 -0.94 6.91
C MET A 52 7.19 -0.49 6.81
N GLY A 53 6.59 -0.64 5.64
CA GLY A 53 5.19 -0.25 5.41
C GLY A 53 4.22 -1.08 6.25
N THR A 54 4.43 -2.40 6.30
CA THR A 54 3.61 -3.31 7.10
C THR A 54 3.65 -2.96 8.58
N GLU A 55 4.84 -2.68 9.13
CA GLU A 55 4.98 -2.33 10.56
C GLU A 55 4.33 -0.98 10.88
N VAL A 56 4.43 0.00 9.99
CA VAL A 56 3.72 1.29 10.17
C VAL A 56 2.20 1.09 10.11
N VAL A 57 1.71 0.30 9.15
CA VAL A 57 0.27 0.00 9.04
C VAL A 57 -0.23 -0.76 10.27
N GLN A 58 0.54 -1.75 10.76
CA GLN A 58 0.18 -2.46 11.99
C GLN A 58 0.11 -1.52 13.20
N ALA A 59 1.09 -0.62 13.36
CA ALA A 59 1.05 0.37 14.43
C ALA A 59 -0.17 1.32 14.35
N VAL A 60 -0.62 1.63 13.13
CA VAL A 60 -1.85 2.43 12.91
C VAL A 60 -3.10 1.61 13.23
N LEU A 61 -3.16 0.33 12.85
CA LEU A 61 -4.27 -0.57 13.18
C LEU A 61 -4.41 -0.74 14.70
N ASP A 62 -3.30 -0.96 15.40
CA ASP A 62 -3.26 -1.06 16.86
C ASP A 62 -3.75 0.24 17.53
N GLU A 63 -3.35 1.39 16.99
CA GLU A 63 -3.74 2.72 17.49
C GLU A 63 -5.24 3.01 17.28
N VAL A 64 -5.83 2.51 16.20
CA VAL A 64 -7.28 2.61 15.92
C VAL A 64 -8.08 1.58 16.75
N GLY A 65 -7.43 0.51 17.23
CA GLY A 65 -8.09 -0.62 17.88
C GLY A 65 -8.80 -1.55 16.88
N GLU A 66 -8.30 -1.62 15.63
CA GLU A 66 -8.86 -2.43 14.56
C GLU A 66 -8.08 -3.74 14.42
N ALA A 67 -8.73 -4.88 14.70
CA ALA A 67 -8.15 -6.20 14.49
C ALA A 67 -8.36 -6.62 13.02
N ALA A 68 -7.49 -6.18 12.12
CA ALA A 68 -7.57 -6.53 10.72
C ALA A 68 -6.49 -7.54 10.32
N HIS A 69 -6.86 -8.52 9.49
CA HIS A 69 -5.90 -9.43 8.85
C HIS A 69 -5.40 -8.81 7.55
N ILE A 70 -4.07 -8.58 7.48
CA ILE A 70 -3.44 -8.04 6.27
C ILE A 70 -3.25 -9.17 5.26
N GLN A 71 -3.72 -8.96 4.03
CA GLN A 71 -3.62 -9.92 2.94
C GLN A 71 -2.59 -9.44 1.91
N SER A 72 -1.53 -10.23 1.70
CA SER A 72 -0.57 -10.02 0.62
C SER A 72 -0.99 -10.80 -0.62
N MET A 73 -0.98 -10.14 -1.79
CA MET A 73 -1.37 -10.73 -3.07
C MET A 73 -0.70 -9.96 -4.22
N PRO A 74 -0.73 -10.46 -5.49
CA PRO A 74 -0.21 -9.70 -6.62
C PRO A 74 -0.84 -8.30 -6.71
N TRP A 75 -0.01 -7.27 -6.99
CA TRP A 75 -0.42 -5.86 -7.00
C TRP A 75 -1.72 -5.60 -7.76
N ALA A 76 -1.82 -6.07 -9.01
CA ALA A 76 -3.01 -5.84 -9.84
C ALA A 76 -4.30 -6.31 -9.16
N ARG A 77 -4.24 -7.41 -8.36
CA ARG A 77 -5.39 -7.92 -7.61
C ARG A 77 -5.69 -7.05 -6.38
N ALA A 78 -4.67 -6.66 -5.62
CA ALA A 78 -4.85 -5.78 -4.46
C ALA A 78 -5.43 -4.43 -4.90
N TYR A 79 -4.92 -3.88 -6.00
CA TYR A 79 -5.37 -2.63 -6.59
C TYR A 79 -6.83 -2.72 -7.08
N ASP A 80 -7.19 -3.78 -7.80
CA ASP A 80 -8.57 -4.03 -8.28
C ASP A 80 -9.56 -4.14 -7.10
N ILE A 81 -9.22 -4.90 -6.06
CA ILE A 81 -10.04 -5.01 -4.84
C ILE A 81 -10.25 -3.64 -4.19
N ALA A 82 -9.19 -2.84 -4.08
CA ALA A 82 -9.27 -1.51 -3.47
C ALA A 82 -10.05 -0.49 -4.30
N LEU A 83 -10.10 -0.67 -5.63
CA LEU A 83 -10.92 0.16 -6.52
C LEU A 83 -12.41 -0.20 -6.47
N ASN A 84 -12.74 -1.49 -6.34
CA ASN A 84 -14.09 -2.00 -6.59
C ASN A 84 -14.83 -2.51 -5.34
N SER A 85 -14.18 -2.51 -4.16
CA SER A 85 -14.79 -2.96 -2.91
C SER A 85 -14.88 -1.83 -1.89
N GLU A 86 -15.81 -1.96 -0.93
CA GLU A 86 -15.98 -1.01 0.16
C GLU A 86 -15.05 -1.33 1.35
N ASN A 87 -14.66 -0.30 2.08
CA ASN A 87 -13.87 -0.42 3.33
C ASN A 87 -12.55 -1.20 3.16
N VAL A 88 -11.89 -1.02 2.02
CA VAL A 88 -10.58 -1.62 1.76
C VAL A 88 -9.48 -0.59 1.99
N LEU A 89 -8.54 -0.94 2.87
CA LEU A 89 -7.28 -0.23 3.07
C LEU A 89 -6.20 -0.89 2.23
N ILE A 90 -5.67 -0.17 1.25
CA ILE A 90 -4.49 -0.57 0.48
C ILE A 90 -3.28 0.24 0.96
N TYR A 91 -2.11 -0.39 1.06
CA TYR A 91 -0.91 0.32 1.45
C TYR A 91 0.30 -0.01 0.58
N SER A 92 1.36 0.78 0.76
CA SER A 92 2.52 0.87 -0.13
C SER A 92 2.14 1.28 -1.55
N ILE A 93 1.09 2.10 -1.66
CA ILE A 93 0.60 2.66 -2.91
C ILE A 93 1.22 4.04 -3.19
N ALA A 94 1.72 4.24 -4.40
CA ALA A 94 2.16 5.56 -4.87
C ALA A 94 0.95 6.47 -5.16
N ARG A 95 0.98 7.69 -4.62
CA ARG A 95 -0.03 8.72 -4.88
C ARG A 95 0.36 9.51 -6.11
N THR A 96 -0.42 9.41 -7.17
CA THR A 96 -0.21 10.10 -8.45
C THR A 96 -1.44 10.93 -8.84
N PRO A 97 -1.31 11.91 -9.75
CA PRO A 97 -2.46 12.64 -10.26
C PRO A 97 -3.57 11.75 -10.82
N GLN A 98 -3.20 10.65 -11.51
CA GLN A 98 -4.15 9.68 -12.08
C GLN A 98 -4.91 8.89 -11.00
N ARG A 99 -4.27 8.68 -9.84
CA ARG A 99 -4.86 7.93 -8.71
C ARG A 99 -5.54 8.84 -7.68
N GLU A 100 -5.36 10.16 -7.77
CA GLU A 100 -5.80 11.13 -6.74
C GLU A 100 -7.29 11.00 -6.41
N ALA A 101 -8.14 10.94 -7.42
CA ALA A 101 -9.59 10.85 -7.26
C ALA A 101 -10.12 9.43 -7.01
N LEU A 102 -9.27 8.40 -7.15
CA LEU A 102 -9.68 7.00 -7.05
C LEU A 102 -9.71 6.50 -5.60
N PHE A 103 -8.99 7.14 -4.71
CA PHE A 103 -8.81 6.72 -3.32
C PHE A 103 -9.06 7.86 -2.33
N LYS A 104 -9.28 7.49 -1.07
CA LYS A 104 -9.24 8.40 0.08
C LYS A 104 -7.90 8.21 0.81
N TRP A 105 -7.01 9.16 0.64
CA TRP A 105 -5.64 9.08 1.13
C TRP A 105 -5.57 9.30 2.63
N VAL A 106 -4.87 8.40 3.32
CA VAL A 106 -4.58 8.52 4.76
C VAL A 106 -3.28 9.28 4.96
N GLY A 107 -2.19 8.83 4.34
CA GLY A 107 -0.89 9.50 4.41
C GLY A 107 0.27 8.63 3.98
N VAL A 108 1.46 9.23 3.96
CA VAL A 108 2.72 8.57 3.60
C VAL A 108 3.14 7.63 4.73
N ILE A 109 3.61 6.44 4.40
CA ILE A 109 4.10 5.43 5.36
C ILE A 109 5.57 5.07 5.17
N ALA A 110 6.15 5.34 3.99
CA ALA A 110 7.56 5.09 3.72
C ALA A 110 8.08 6.01 2.62
N PRO A 111 9.36 6.44 2.66
CA PRO A 111 9.97 7.19 1.56
C PRO A 111 10.16 6.29 0.33
N THR A 112 10.14 6.87 -0.87
CA THR A 112 10.46 6.15 -2.10
C THR A 112 11.07 7.08 -3.14
N ARG A 113 11.98 6.54 -3.97
CA ARG A 113 12.53 7.16 -5.18
C ARG A 113 12.52 6.13 -6.28
N TRP A 114 12.20 6.54 -7.50
CA TRP A 114 12.04 5.66 -8.63
C TRP A 114 13.12 5.87 -9.69
N TYR A 115 13.57 4.78 -10.27
CA TYR A 115 14.62 4.79 -11.30
C TYR A 115 14.36 3.73 -12.37
N LEU A 116 14.98 3.92 -13.52
CA LEU A 116 15.34 2.82 -14.41
C LEU A 116 16.67 2.26 -13.93
N PHE A 117 16.71 0.96 -13.64
CA PHE A 117 17.90 0.25 -13.19
C PHE A 117 18.45 -0.69 -14.28
N SER A 118 19.76 -0.93 -14.25
CA SER A 118 20.44 -1.99 -14.99
C SER A 118 21.28 -2.87 -14.06
N LEU A 119 21.84 -3.96 -14.61
CA LEU A 119 22.88 -4.72 -13.93
C LEU A 119 24.22 -3.96 -13.86
N PRO A 120 25.07 -4.26 -12.87
CA PRO A 120 26.44 -3.78 -12.84
C PRO A 120 27.19 -4.11 -14.14
N GLY A 121 28.06 -3.20 -14.58
CA GLY A 121 28.87 -3.37 -15.80
C GLY A 121 28.17 -3.00 -17.11
N THR A 122 26.86 -2.72 -17.07
CA THR A 122 26.13 -2.21 -18.23
C THR A 122 25.89 -0.71 -18.06
N GLN A 123 26.34 0.11 -19.01
CA GLN A 123 26.11 1.55 -19.00
C GLN A 123 25.20 1.93 -20.17
N PHE A 124 24.16 2.67 -19.85
CA PHE A 124 23.25 3.30 -20.82
C PHE A 124 23.47 4.81 -20.79
N ASN A 125 23.52 5.43 -21.96
CA ASN A 125 23.60 6.90 -22.04
C ASN A 125 22.19 7.49 -22.07
N LEU A 126 21.46 7.38 -20.93
CA LEU A 126 20.11 7.92 -20.80
C LEU A 126 20.18 9.33 -20.21
N LYS A 127 19.82 10.33 -21.00
CA LYS A 127 19.68 11.73 -20.56
C LYS A 127 18.22 12.08 -20.28
N SER A 128 17.30 11.32 -20.85
CA SER A 128 15.86 11.48 -20.73
C SER A 128 15.15 10.13 -20.83
N LEU A 129 13.87 10.10 -20.51
CA LEU A 129 13.05 8.91 -20.67
C LEU A 129 12.90 8.50 -22.16
N ASP A 130 12.97 9.46 -23.09
CA ASP A 130 12.89 9.17 -24.51
C ASP A 130 14.07 8.33 -25.03
N ASP A 131 15.24 8.47 -24.41
CA ASP A 131 16.42 7.66 -24.76
C ASP A 131 16.20 6.18 -24.38
N ALA A 132 15.29 5.90 -23.44
CA ALA A 132 14.96 4.54 -23.03
C ALA A 132 14.00 3.80 -23.98
N ARG A 133 13.41 4.47 -24.99
CA ARG A 133 12.41 3.89 -25.90
C ARG A 133 12.94 2.74 -26.76
N GLN A 134 14.23 2.71 -27.00
CA GLN A 134 14.89 1.67 -27.79
C GLN A 134 15.18 0.38 -26.98
N TYR A 135 15.01 0.41 -25.66
CA TYR A 135 15.32 -0.68 -24.75
C TYR A 135 14.07 -1.42 -24.29
N GLN A 136 14.26 -2.68 -23.88
CA GLN A 136 13.24 -3.49 -23.24
C GLN A 136 13.25 -3.19 -21.73
N ILE A 137 12.11 -2.80 -21.17
CA ILE A 137 11.97 -2.42 -19.76
C ILE A 137 11.03 -3.40 -19.05
N ALA A 138 11.50 -4.03 -17.97
CA ALA A 138 10.64 -4.85 -17.12
C ALA A 138 9.79 -3.99 -16.19
N THR A 139 8.51 -4.35 -16.08
CA THR A 139 7.49 -3.67 -15.27
C THR A 139 6.69 -4.65 -14.43
N VAL A 140 5.97 -4.17 -13.42
CA VAL A 140 4.94 -4.93 -12.71
C VAL A 140 3.57 -4.50 -13.20
N LYS A 141 2.70 -5.47 -13.46
CA LYS A 141 1.36 -5.26 -14.01
C LYS A 141 0.53 -4.31 -13.13
N GLU A 142 -0.02 -3.26 -13.76
CA GLU A 142 -0.85 -2.22 -13.11
C GLU A 142 -0.12 -1.43 -12.01
N ASP A 143 1.19 -1.64 -11.83
CA ASP A 143 1.96 -0.81 -10.90
C ASP A 143 2.18 0.60 -11.44
N VAL A 144 2.53 1.50 -10.54
CA VAL A 144 2.77 2.91 -10.88
C VAL A 144 3.86 3.08 -11.94
N GLY A 145 4.90 2.23 -11.91
CA GLY A 145 5.96 2.24 -12.92
C GLY A 145 5.47 1.86 -14.30
N GLU A 146 4.62 0.83 -14.42
CA GLU A 146 4.02 0.44 -15.69
C GLU A 146 3.06 1.51 -16.21
N GLN A 147 2.15 2.00 -15.35
CA GLN A 147 1.20 3.06 -15.71
C GLN A 147 1.91 4.33 -16.17
N TYR A 148 2.95 4.74 -15.44
CA TYR A 148 3.77 5.90 -15.80
C TYR A 148 4.42 5.75 -17.19
N LEU A 149 5.04 4.61 -17.48
CA LEU A 149 5.67 4.39 -18.78
C LEU A 149 4.64 4.34 -19.90
N ILE A 150 3.47 3.74 -19.69
CA ILE A 150 2.36 3.73 -20.66
C ILE A 150 1.89 5.16 -20.93
N ASP A 151 1.70 5.99 -19.92
CA ASP A 151 1.29 7.39 -20.06
C ASP A 151 2.33 8.22 -20.85
N LYS A 152 3.61 7.84 -20.76
CA LYS A 152 4.71 8.43 -21.55
C LYS A 152 4.85 7.80 -22.94
N GLY A 153 3.92 6.93 -23.37
CA GLY A 153 3.86 6.36 -24.72
C GLY A 153 4.72 5.12 -24.97
N PHE A 154 5.15 4.45 -23.90
CA PHE A 154 5.69 3.08 -23.98
C PHE A 154 4.54 2.10 -24.13
N ALA A 155 4.81 0.86 -24.59
CA ALA A 155 3.76 -0.12 -24.84
C ALA A 155 4.18 -1.54 -24.46
N ILE A 156 3.26 -2.27 -23.81
CA ILE A 156 3.43 -3.69 -23.51
C ILE A 156 3.56 -4.48 -24.81
N GLY A 157 4.52 -5.40 -24.85
CA GLY A 157 4.83 -6.20 -26.05
C GLY A 157 5.68 -5.50 -27.10
N ARG A 158 5.94 -4.19 -26.98
CA ARG A 158 6.88 -3.44 -27.82
C ARG A 158 8.18 -3.18 -27.08
N ASN A 159 8.15 -2.41 -26.02
CA ASN A 159 9.29 -2.04 -25.19
C ASN A 159 9.03 -2.20 -23.68
N LEU A 160 7.87 -2.71 -23.28
CA LEU A 160 7.56 -3.10 -21.92
C LEU A 160 7.29 -4.60 -21.82
N GLN A 161 7.85 -5.24 -20.79
CA GLN A 161 7.63 -6.62 -20.43
C GLN A 161 7.06 -6.71 -19.02
N SER A 162 5.74 -6.82 -18.91
CA SER A 162 5.01 -6.89 -17.67
C SER A 162 5.21 -8.21 -16.93
N SER A 163 5.22 -8.17 -15.61
CA SER A 163 5.30 -9.31 -14.69
C SER A 163 4.30 -9.14 -13.55
N ASN A 164 4.02 -10.21 -12.82
CA ASN A 164 3.15 -10.16 -11.64
C ASN A 164 3.92 -9.95 -10.33
N LYS A 165 5.26 -9.95 -10.37
CA LYS A 165 6.15 -9.84 -9.19
C LYS A 165 7.44 -9.10 -9.56
N TYR A 166 7.98 -8.36 -8.60
CA TYR A 166 9.24 -7.63 -8.77
C TYR A 166 10.46 -8.57 -8.95
N GLU A 167 10.50 -9.70 -8.27
CA GLU A 167 11.57 -10.69 -8.39
C GLU A 167 11.72 -11.18 -9.84
N HIS A 168 10.62 -11.42 -10.55
CA HIS A 168 10.63 -11.82 -11.95
C HIS A 168 11.27 -10.77 -12.87
N ASN A 169 11.16 -9.49 -12.52
CA ASN A 169 11.78 -8.42 -13.31
C ASN A 169 13.30 -8.44 -13.15
N TYR A 170 13.79 -8.63 -11.93
CA TYR A 170 15.23 -8.82 -11.69
C TYR A 170 15.77 -10.06 -12.38
N GLU A 171 15.06 -11.19 -12.34
CA GLU A 171 15.43 -12.41 -13.06
C GLU A 171 15.49 -12.22 -14.59
N LYS A 172 14.53 -11.48 -15.17
CA LYS A 172 14.56 -11.12 -16.59
C LYS A 172 15.80 -10.29 -16.92
N LEU A 173 16.12 -9.32 -16.07
CA LEU A 173 17.31 -8.48 -16.24
C LEU A 173 18.58 -9.31 -16.19
N LYS A 174 18.75 -10.21 -15.21
CA LYS A 174 19.88 -11.16 -15.12
C LYS A 174 20.00 -12.07 -16.33
N ALA A 175 18.88 -12.51 -16.87
CA ALA A 175 18.84 -13.40 -18.04
C ALA A 175 19.04 -12.66 -19.37
N GLY A 176 19.25 -11.34 -19.37
CA GLY A 176 19.38 -10.50 -20.58
C GLY A 176 18.12 -10.46 -21.43
N ARG A 177 16.95 -10.74 -20.83
CA ARG A 177 15.65 -10.69 -21.54
C ARG A 177 15.07 -9.27 -21.61
N VAL A 178 15.55 -8.40 -20.73
CA VAL A 178 15.28 -6.96 -20.71
C VAL A 178 16.60 -6.22 -20.45
N ASP A 179 16.65 -4.99 -20.87
CA ASP A 179 17.82 -4.11 -20.73
C ASP A 179 17.75 -3.30 -19.42
N LEU A 180 16.55 -2.89 -19.07
CA LEU A 180 16.25 -2.02 -17.95
C LEU A 180 15.09 -2.59 -17.11
N TRP A 181 15.02 -2.12 -15.88
CA TRP A 181 13.95 -2.44 -14.94
C TRP A 181 13.50 -1.17 -14.22
N ILE A 182 12.20 -0.85 -14.27
CA ILE A 182 11.65 0.23 -13.48
C ILE A 182 11.31 -0.28 -12.07
N SER A 183 11.88 0.36 -11.06
CA SER A 183 11.63 0.02 -9.66
C SER A 183 11.92 1.20 -8.75
N ASN A 184 11.46 1.10 -7.50
CA ASN A 184 11.95 1.99 -6.45
C ASN A 184 13.31 1.50 -5.92
N GLU A 185 14.09 2.45 -5.40
CA GLU A 185 15.49 2.25 -5.01
C GLU A 185 15.65 1.14 -3.95
N LEU A 186 14.85 1.18 -2.88
CA LEU A 186 15.00 0.21 -1.79
C LEU A 186 14.64 -1.22 -2.25
N ASN A 187 13.59 -1.37 -3.08
CA ASN A 187 13.21 -2.68 -3.60
C ASN A 187 14.30 -3.23 -4.56
N ALA A 188 14.80 -2.39 -5.46
CA ALA A 188 15.85 -2.81 -6.39
C ALA A 188 17.09 -3.30 -5.65
N HIS A 189 17.59 -2.53 -4.68
CA HIS A 189 18.76 -2.93 -3.89
C HIS A 189 18.50 -4.16 -3.03
N TYR A 190 17.33 -4.26 -2.40
CA TYR A 190 16.96 -5.44 -1.62
C TYR A 190 17.00 -6.72 -2.46
N LEU A 191 16.33 -6.71 -3.62
CA LEU A 191 16.24 -7.88 -4.50
C LEU A 191 17.61 -8.30 -5.06
N VAL A 192 18.44 -7.36 -5.44
CA VAL A 192 19.80 -7.64 -5.92
C VAL A 192 20.64 -8.31 -4.84
N ARG A 193 20.71 -7.72 -3.64
CA ARG A 193 21.46 -8.26 -2.51
C ARG A 193 20.97 -9.65 -2.08
N HIS A 194 19.67 -9.82 -2.02
CA HIS A 194 19.06 -11.07 -1.60
C HIS A 194 19.29 -12.20 -2.62
N ALA A 195 19.18 -11.91 -3.91
CA ALA A 195 19.35 -12.90 -4.97
C ALA A 195 20.83 -13.23 -5.26
N SER A 196 21.76 -12.31 -5.03
CA SER A 196 23.20 -12.54 -5.20
C SER A 196 23.86 -13.16 -3.98
N GLY A 197 23.25 -13.01 -2.79
CA GLY A 197 23.88 -13.34 -1.52
C GLY A 197 25.03 -12.40 -1.14
N ASN A 198 25.26 -11.33 -1.91
CA ASN A 198 26.29 -10.34 -1.66
C ASN A 198 25.66 -9.03 -1.18
N PRO A 199 25.88 -8.62 0.10
CA PRO A 199 25.28 -7.40 0.65
C PRO A 199 25.79 -6.11 -0.02
N ASP A 200 26.93 -6.15 -0.69
CA ASP A 200 27.53 -4.99 -1.36
C ASP A 200 27.05 -4.86 -2.82
N GLU A 201 26.39 -5.89 -3.36
CA GLU A 201 25.86 -5.82 -4.73
C GLU A 201 24.60 -4.96 -4.77
N THR A 202 24.54 -4.07 -5.75
CA THR A 202 23.43 -3.12 -5.92
C THR A 202 22.99 -3.06 -7.37
N ALA A 203 21.70 -2.76 -7.60
CA ALA A 203 21.25 -2.35 -8.93
C ALA A 203 21.85 -0.99 -9.28
N VAL A 204 22.16 -0.78 -10.56
CA VAL A 204 22.76 0.47 -11.04
C VAL A 204 21.67 1.40 -11.55
N PRO A 205 21.43 2.56 -10.91
CA PRO A 205 20.46 3.54 -11.41
C PRO A 205 20.98 4.17 -12.69
N GLN A 206 20.17 4.14 -13.74
CA GLN A 206 20.52 4.70 -15.06
C GLN A 206 19.79 6.03 -15.31
N LEU A 207 18.56 6.17 -14.83
CA LEU A 207 17.76 7.38 -14.97
C LEU A 207 16.85 7.54 -13.75
N SER A 208 16.88 8.72 -13.10
CA SER A 208 15.91 9.09 -12.06
C SER A 208 14.58 9.48 -12.69
N LEU A 209 13.49 9.07 -12.05
CA LEU A 209 12.12 9.35 -12.47
C LEU A 209 11.44 10.22 -11.38
N ASP A 210 11.91 11.45 -11.25
CA ASP A 210 11.55 12.35 -10.14
C ASP A 210 10.08 12.78 -10.17
N ASP A 211 9.42 12.71 -11.32
CA ASP A 211 8.00 12.97 -11.51
C ASP A 211 7.10 11.73 -11.24
N LEU A 212 7.70 10.57 -10.97
CA LEU A 212 6.97 9.33 -10.67
C LEU A 212 6.69 9.19 -9.16
N GLY A 213 5.43 8.98 -8.83
CA GLY A 213 5.01 8.63 -7.47
C GLY A 213 4.82 9.80 -6.50
N GLY A 214 4.94 11.04 -7.01
CA GLY A 214 4.81 12.26 -6.20
C GLY A 214 5.95 12.44 -5.19
N ALA A 215 6.16 13.65 -4.71
CA ALA A 215 7.28 14.03 -3.84
C ALA A 215 7.28 13.37 -2.44
N ASN A 216 6.31 12.51 -2.10
CA ASN A 216 6.01 12.19 -0.71
C ASN A 216 6.21 10.73 -0.29
N GLY A 217 6.45 9.80 -1.20
CA GLY A 217 6.66 8.39 -0.85
C GLY A 217 5.44 7.48 -1.03
N LEU A 218 5.54 6.25 -0.52
CA LEU A 218 4.46 5.28 -0.54
C LEU A 218 3.44 5.59 0.56
N CYS A 219 2.17 5.47 0.21
CA CYS A 219 1.04 5.85 1.05
C CYS A 219 0.23 4.65 1.52
N MET A 220 -0.64 4.93 2.47
CA MET A 220 -1.80 4.16 2.86
C MET A 220 -3.04 4.91 2.39
N ALA A 221 -4.00 4.20 1.80
CA ALA A 221 -5.21 4.79 1.24
C ALA A 221 -6.41 3.84 1.37
N PHE A 222 -7.60 4.40 1.47
CA PHE A 222 -8.85 3.65 1.46
C PHE A 222 -9.53 3.69 0.10
N SER A 223 -10.33 2.66 -0.19
CA SER A 223 -11.29 2.68 -1.29
C SER A 223 -12.18 3.92 -1.24
N ARG A 224 -12.59 4.40 -2.41
CA ARG A 224 -13.33 5.67 -2.58
C ARG A 224 -14.66 5.69 -1.80
N SER A 225 -15.31 4.53 -1.67
CA SER A 225 -16.60 4.36 -0.97
C SER A 225 -16.50 4.31 0.56
N THR A 226 -15.30 4.17 1.14
CA THR A 226 -15.11 4.14 2.60
C THR A 226 -15.63 5.44 3.24
N PRO A 227 -16.41 5.39 4.35
CA PRO A 227 -16.88 6.60 5.06
C PRO A 227 -15.73 7.51 5.49
N ASP A 228 -15.93 8.83 5.35
CA ASP A 228 -14.88 9.82 5.67
C ASP A 228 -14.44 9.77 7.15
N GLU A 229 -15.35 9.44 8.06
CA GLU A 229 -15.06 9.27 9.47
C GLU A 229 -14.08 8.12 9.76
N VAL A 230 -14.17 7.03 8.98
CA VAL A 230 -13.23 5.91 9.07
C VAL A 230 -11.85 6.37 8.60
N VAL A 231 -11.78 7.02 7.46
CA VAL A 231 -10.52 7.55 6.90
C VAL A 231 -9.86 8.54 7.86
N GLU A 232 -10.66 9.42 8.48
CA GLU A 232 -10.14 10.41 9.42
C GLU A 232 -9.59 9.80 10.70
N ARG A 233 -10.22 8.74 11.24
CA ARG A 233 -9.68 7.96 12.37
C ARG A 233 -8.28 7.44 12.06
N PHE A 234 -8.06 6.90 10.85
CA PHE A 234 -6.76 6.39 10.42
C PHE A 234 -5.73 7.50 10.19
N ARG A 235 -6.15 8.67 9.67
CA ARG A 235 -5.26 9.86 9.55
C ARG A 235 -4.75 10.30 10.92
N GLN A 236 -5.64 10.41 11.89
CA GLN A 236 -5.29 10.79 13.25
C GLN A 236 -4.40 9.73 13.92
N ALA A 237 -4.67 8.44 13.71
CA ALA A 237 -3.82 7.38 14.22
C ALA A 237 -2.41 7.43 13.61
N LEU A 238 -2.28 7.62 12.29
CA LEU A 238 -0.96 7.80 11.65
C LEU A 238 -0.22 9.03 12.21
N ALA A 239 -0.95 10.12 12.45
CA ALA A 239 -0.36 11.32 13.05
C ALA A 239 0.17 11.05 14.48
N ARG A 240 -0.57 10.27 15.30
CA ARG A 240 -0.11 9.87 16.64
C ARG A 240 1.10 8.94 16.58
N VAL A 241 1.09 7.92 15.69
CA VAL A 241 2.23 7.00 15.49
C VAL A 241 3.50 7.76 15.08
N ARG A 242 3.36 8.88 14.36
CA ARG A 242 4.50 9.76 14.03
C ARG A 242 4.92 10.61 15.23
N ALA A 243 3.97 11.19 15.94
CA ALA A 243 4.25 12.13 17.03
C ALA A 243 4.89 11.45 18.25
N ASP A 244 4.60 10.17 18.50
CA ASP A 244 5.14 9.42 19.64
C ASP A 244 6.45 8.66 19.34
N GLY A 245 6.99 8.80 18.12
CA GLY A 245 8.28 8.25 17.71
C GLY A 245 8.25 6.79 17.23
N ARG A 246 7.08 6.10 17.24
CA ARG A 246 6.96 4.73 16.69
C ARG A 246 7.36 4.67 15.22
N TYR A 247 6.92 5.65 14.43
CA TYR A 247 7.31 5.74 13.01
C TYR A 247 8.82 5.84 12.84
N ASP A 248 9.50 6.72 13.59
CA ASP A 248 10.94 6.93 13.48
C ASP A 248 11.73 5.70 13.92
N ALA A 249 11.26 5.00 14.96
CA ALA A 249 11.85 3.75 15.39
C ALA A 249 11.75 2.66 14.31
N ILE A 250 10.61 2.54 13.61
CA ILE A 250 10.43 1.62 12.48
C ILE A 250 11.34 2.03 11.33
N ALA A 251 11.30 3.30 10.91
CA ALA A 251 12.11 3.81 9.80
C ALA A 251 13.61 3.58 10.04
N THR A 252 14.09 3.82 11.25
CA THR A 252 15.50 3.61 11.61
C THR A 252 15.95 2.15 11.45
N ARG A 253 15.07 1.16 11.68
CA ARG A 253 15.40 -0.25 11.49
C ARG A 253 15.50 -0.65 10.02
N TRP A 254 14.69 -0.06 9.15
CA TRP A 254 14.54 -0.48 7.77
C TRP A 254 15.35 0.34 6.75
N LEU A 255 15.74 1.57 7.11
CA LEU A 255 16.42 2.51 6.21
C LEU A 255 17.93 2.66 6.49
N LYS A 256 18.50 1.78 7.33
CA LYS A 256 19.95 1.74 7.62
C LYS A 256 20.72 0.94 6.57
#